data_b767446977c43ac8ea60496be8f05f45
#
_entry.id   b767446977c43ac8ea60496be8f05f45
#
_cell.length_a   1.000
_cell.length_b   1.000
_cell.length_c   1.000
_cell.angle_alpha   90.00
_cell.angle_beta   90.00
_cell.angle_gamma   90.00
#
_symmetry.space_group_name_H-M   'P 1'
#
loop_
_entity.id
_entity.type
_entity.pdbx_description
1 polymer ?
#
loop_
_entity_poly.entity_id
_entity_poly.type
_entity_poly.pdbx_seq_one_letter_code
_entity_poly.pdbx_strand_id
1 'polypeptide(L)'
;MENSLRSPSDLGLQSASITVGSLSGLAQGLVGSEVLRIAGEVRAAVAAGREVCNLTVGDFDPREFPLPRKLADGIKAALDAGHSNYPPSNGVPELRKAVVAFYQREMQLDYPLESVIVAGGARPLIYGTFKTLVDEGDGVVFPVPSWNNNHYVYMCGARAIPLEVKREHQFHPTPEQVAAVLPGARLLSLCSPLNPTGTGMKLEVLAAISQMVVDENRRRERTGARTLFMMFDQVYWATAFDTGMPLTPPALVPDVAPYTVLIDAISKSLAATGLRVGWALAHPAVISRMADLLGHVGAWAPKPEQMATAAFITDGAAFHEFRGQMAARLRARLQALYDGFARMRARGLSVEAVEPEGTLYLSVRFPLGGIVRGRQLRTNEDVRKLLLEEAGIAVVPFQAFALPHEDGWFRLSVGAVSPAAIEQGLQRLEQVLGEAAR
;
A
#
# COMPACT_ATOMS: atom_id res chain seq x y z
N MET A 1 -5.88 37.86 -38.76
CA MET A 1 -6.03 36.38 -38.77
C MET A 1 -6.79 36.03 -37.51
N GLU A 2 -8.10 35.73 -37.63
CA GLU A 2 -8.88 35.25 -36.50
C GLU A 2 -8.31 33.92 -36.06
N ASN A 3 -7.84 33.87 -34.81
CA ASN A 3 -7.31 32.65 -34.16
C ASN A 3 -8.52 31.80 -33.75
N SER A 4 -9.16 31.11 -34.70
CA SER A 4 -10.18 30.10 -34.35
C SER A 4 -9.52 28.91 -33.71
N LEU A 5 -10.01 28.50 -32.51
CA LEU A 5 -9.60 27.26 -31.85
C LEU A 5 -9.82 26.10 -32.82
N ARG A 6 -8.74 25.32 -33.06
CA ARG A 6 -8.84 24.09 -33.85
C ARG A 6 -9.63 23.05 -33.06
N SER A 7 -10.60 22.41 -33.68
CA SER A 7 -11.37 21.32 -33.08
C SER A 7 -10.52 20.05 -32.96
N PRO A 8 -10.90 19.06 -32.10
CA PRO A 8 -10.22 17.77 -32.07
C PRO A 8 -10.14 17.05 -33.41
N SER A 9 -11.13 17.24 -34.30
CA SER A 9 -11.12 16.74 -35.68
C SER A 9 -10.08 17.42 -36.54
N ASP A 10 -9.92 18.76 -36.40
CA ASP A 10 -8.91 19.55 -37.13
C ASP A 10 -7.47 19.16 -36.72
N LEU A 11 -7.30 18.63 -35.48
CA LEU A 11 -6.02 18.14 -34.97
C LEU A 11 -5.76 16.68 -35.35
N GLY A 12 -6.69 16.01 -36.01
CA GLY A 12 -6.57 14.59 -36.39
C GLY A 12 -6.52 13.62 -35.19
N LEU A 13 -6.95 14.05 -34.00
CA LEU A 13 -6.88 13.24 -32.77
C LEU A 13 -7.76 12.00 -32.79
N GLN A 14 -8.72 11.94 -33.72
CA GLN A 14 -9.59 10.77 -33.95
C GLN A 14 -9.09 9.90 -35.08
N SER A 15 -7.88 10.13 -35.59
CA SER A 15 -7.30 9.31 -36.67
C SER A 15 -7.10 7.87 -36.18
N ALA A 16 -7.66 6.93 -36.94
CA ALA A 16 -7.55 5.49 -36.66
C ALA A 16 -6.12 4.93 -36.85
N SER A 17 -5.15 5.73 -37.24
CA SER A 17 -3.78 5.27 -37.51
C SER A 17 -2.93 5.04 -36.24
N ILE A 18 -3.29 5.66 -35.10
CA ILE A 18 -2.61 5.48 -33.83
C ILE A 18 -3.45 4.58 -32.92
N THR A 19 -2.97 3.38 -32.69
CA THR A 19 -3.61 2.36 -31.83
C THR A 19 -2.67 1.95 -30.70
N VAL A 20 -3.14 1.18 -29.74
CA VAL A 20 -2.28 0.60 -28.69
C VAL A 20 -1.09 -0.15 -29.30
N GLY A 21 -1.27 -0.83 -30.44
CA GLY A 21 -0.18 -1.50 -31.18
C GLY A 21 0.90 -0.58 -31.72
N SER A 22 0.66 0.74 -31.80
CA SER A 22 1.68 1.75 -32.21
C SER A 22 2.58 2.18 -31.05
N LEU A 23 2.32 1.74 -29.82
CA LEU A 23 3.07 2.12 -28.64
C LEU A 23 4.23 1.14 -28.35
N SER A 24 5.10 1.49 -27.40
CA SER A 24 6.17 0.58 -26.95
C SER A 24 5.60 -0.71 -26.39
N GLY A 25 6.35 -1.83 -26.48
CA GLY A 25 5.94 -3.11 -25.93
C GLY A 25 5.62 -3.04 -24.43
N LEU A 26 6.39 -2.23 -23.68
CA LEU A 26 6.09 -1.96 -22.27
C LEU A 26 4.67 -1.34 -22.12
N ALA A 27 4.36 -0.30 -22.88
CA ALA A 27 3.08 0.39 -22.78
C ALA A 27 1.91 -0.50 -23.21
N GLN A 28 2.10 -1.34 -24.20
CA GLN A 28 1.07 -2.29 -24.69
C GLN A 28 0.65 -3.29 -23.62
N GLY A 29 1.58 -3.77 -22.78
CA GLY A 29 1.30 -4.78 -21.74
C GLY A 29 0.96 -4.17 -20.37
N LEU A 30 0.91 -2.84 -20.24
CA LEU A 30 0.46 -2.22 -18.98
C LEU A 30 -1.04 -2.44 -18.76
N VAL A 31 -1.35 -3.00 -17.60
CA VAL A 31 -2.73 -3.18 -17.16
C VAL A 31 -3.10 -2.07 -16.18
N GLY A 32 -4.24 -1.43 -16.40
CA GLY A 32 -4.78 -0.41 -15.50
C GLY A 32 -5.08 -0.99 -14.10
N SER A 33 -5.12 -0.11 -13.10
CA SER A 33 -5.44 -0.53 -11.74
C SER A 33 -6.91 -0.97 -11.63
N GLU A 34 -7.13 -2.24 -11.29
CA GLU A 34 -8.48 -2.79 -11.03
C GLU A 34 -9.21 -2.03 -9.92
N VAL A 35 -8.49 -1.60 -8.88
CA VAL A 35 -9.04 -0.76 -7.81
C VAL A 35 -9.59 0.56 -8.35
N LEU A 36 -8.92 1.18 -9.35
CA LEU A 36 -9.41 2.41 -9.99
C LEU A 36 -10.62 2.15 -10.89
N ARG A 37 -10.68 1.01 -11.58
CA ARG A 37 -11.85 0.59 -12.36
C ARG A 37 -13.06 0.46 -11.45
N ILE A 38 -12.93 -0.28 -10.35
CA ILE A 38 -14.00 -0.46 -9.35
C ILE A 38 -14.42 0.90 -8.77
N ALA A 39 -13.47 1.77 -8.43
CA ALA A 39 -13.79 3.13 -7.95
C ALA A 39 -14.57 3.95 -8.99
N GLY A 40 -14.35 3.73 -10.29
CA GLY A 40 -15.13 4.31 -11.38
C GLY A 40 -16.60 3.86 -11.36
N GLU A 41 -16.85 2.57 -11.21
CA GLU A 41 -18.20 2.00 -11.12
C GLU A 41 -18.95 2.52 -9.88
N VAL A 42 -18.25 2.63 -8.74
CA VAL A 42 -18.83 3.20 -7.52
C VAL A 42 -19.25 4.66 -7.73
N ARG A 43 -18.40 5.47 -8.37
CA ARG A 43 -18.75 6.86 -8.70
C ARG A 43 -19.98 6.93 -9.60
N ALA A 44 -20.09 6.07 -10.60
CA ALA A 44 -21.25 5.97 -11.47
C ALA A 44 -22.53 5.60 -10.70
N ALA A 45 -22.44 4.64 -9.77
CA ALA A 45 -23.58 4.24 -8.92
C ALA A 45 -24.05 5.39 -8.03
N VAL A 46 -23.12 6.13 -7.39
CA VAL A 46 -23.43 7.29 -6.56
C VAL A 46 -24.05 8.42 -7.41
N ALA A 47 -23.52 8.69 -8.60
CA ALA A 47 -24.07 9.68 -9.52
C ALA A 47 -25.49 9.31 -10.00
N ALA A 48 -25.83 8.02 -10.04
CA ALA A 48 -27.18 7.52 -10.33
C ALA A 48 -28.12 7.56 -9.10
N GLY A 49 -27.70 8.20 -7.99
CA GLY A 49 -28.52 8.39 -6.78
C GLY A 49 -28.52 7.19 -5.81
N ARG A 50 -27.64 6.22 -5.97
CA ARG A 50 -27.54 5.09 -5.04
C ARG A 50 -26.77 5.47 -3.77
N GLU A 51 -27.28 5.06 -2.62
CA GLU A 51 -26.52 5.08 -1.37
C GLU A 51 -25.46 3.98 -1.37
N VAL A 52 -24.18 4.34 -1.29
CA VAL A 52 -23.08 3.37 -1.29
C VAL A 52 -22.16 3.59 -0.09
N CYS A 53 -22.02 2.56 0.74
CA CYS A 53 -20.94 2.43 1.69
C CYS A 53 -19.67 2.03 0.91
N ASN A 54 -18.83 3.01 0.59
CA ASN A 54 -17.67 2.81 -0.28
C ASN A 54 -16.44 2.34 0.51
N LEU A 55 -16.26 1.03 0.60
CA LEU A 55 -15.13 0.39 1.27
C LEU A 55 -13.99 0.01 0.29
N THR A 56 -13.90 0.66 -0.88
CA THR A 56 -12.88 0.34 -1.90
C THR A 56 -11.63 1.19 -1.79
N VAL A 57 -11.72 2.40 -1.27
CA VAL A 57 -10.70 3.44 -1.39
C VAL A 57 -9.64 3.29 -0.31
N GLY A 58 -8.41 2.99 -0.72
CA GLY A 58 -7.23 2.98 0.17
C GLY A 58 -6.71 4.39 0.48
N ASP A 59 -7.61 5.30 0.86
CA ASP A 59 -7.36 6.71 1.12
C ASP A 59 -8.13 7.17 2.36
N PHE A 60 -7.96 8.43 2.77
CA PHE A 60 -8.63 9.03 3.90
C PHE A 60 -9.53 10.19 3.45
N ASP A 61 -10.78 10.20 3.92
CA ASP A 61 -11.64 11.39 3.78
C ASP A 61 -11.17 12.43 4.82
N PRO A 62 -10.81 13.66 4.40
CA PRO A 62 -10.34 14.69 5.32
C PRO A 62 -11.36 15.12 6.40
N ARG A 63 -12.64 14.85 6.20
CA ARG A 63 -13.70 15.11 7.19
C ARG A 63 -13.69 14.08 8.32
N GLU A 64 -13.32 12.84 8.00
CA GLU A 64 -13.24 11.72 8.95
C GLU A 64 -11.83 11.60 9.58
N PHE A 65 -10.80 11.90 8.80
CA PHE A 65 -9.40 11.83 9.15
C PHE A 65 -8.67 13.13 8.74
N PRO A 66 -8.88 14.24 9.47
CA PRO A 66 -8.21 15.49 9.15
C PRO A 66 -6.68 15.39 9.34
N LEU A 67 -5.94 16.16 8.53
CA LEU A 67 -4.50 16.34 8.71
C LEU A 67 -4.15 16.89 10.10
N PRO A 68 -2.96 16.56 10.66
CA PRO A 68 -2.44 17.25 11.81
C PRO A 68 -2.41 18.76 11.56
N ARG A 69 -3.05 19.54 12.42
CA ARG A 69 -3.11 21.01 12.27
C ARG A 69 -1.73 21.63 12.12
N LYS A 70 -0.78 21.19 12.94
CA LYS A 70 0.60 21.64 12.90
C LYS A 70 1.29 21.38 11.56
N LEU A 71 1.01 20.24 10.91
CA LEU A 71 1.51 19.93 9.57
C LEU A 71 0.92 20.87 8.53
N ALA A 72 -0.41 21.06 8.55
CA ALA A 72 -1.09 21.94 7.60
C ALA A 72 -0.63 23.41 7.71
N ASP A 73 -0.50 23.90 8.93
CA ASP A 73 -0.03 25.28 9.16
C ASP A 73 1.46 25.43 8.81
N GLY A 74 2.28 24.38 9.04
CA GLY A 74 3.68 24.33 8.62
C GLY A 74 3.87 24.41 7.09
N ILE A 75 2.98 23.78 6.30
CA ILE A 75 3.02 23.88 4.83
C ILE A 75 2.75 25.33 4.38
N LYS A 76 1.73 25.99 4.95
CA LYS A 76 1.42 27.40 4.66
C LYS A 76 2.61 28.29 4.99
N ALA A 77 3.18 28.13 6.18
CA ALA A 77 4.34 28.90 6.62
C ALA A 77 5.57 28.66 5.69
N ALA A 78 5.77 27.45 5.20
CA ALA A 78 6.84 27.17 4.26
C ALA A 78 6.62 27.84 2.89
N LEU A 79 5.38 27.91 2.43
CA LEU A 79 5.03 28.68 1.23
C LEU A 79 5.26 30.17 1.41
N ASP A 80 4.82 30.75 2.54
CA ASP A 80 5.03 32.15 2.88
C ASP A 80 6.53 32.50 2.99
N ALA A 81 7.35 31.54 3.45
CA ALA A 81 8.82 31.65 3.49
C ALA A 81 9.51 31.45 2.12
N GLY A 82 8.75 31.24 1.04
CA GLY A 82 9.26 31.15 -0.33
C GLY A 82 9.91 29.81 -0.68
N HIS A 83 9.58 28.70 -0.01
CA HIS A 83 10.07 27.36 -0.35
C HIS A 83 9.40 26.78 -1.61
N SER A 84 9.45 27.50 -2.75
CA SER A 84 8.76 27.16 -4.00
C SER A 84 9.69 26.63 -5.12
N ASN A 85 11.02 26.64 -4.89
CA ASN A 85 12.00 26.15 -5.87
C ASN A 85 12.27 24.65 -5.68
N TYR A 86 13.01 24.06 -6.64
CA TYR A 86 13.37 22.63 -6.59
C TYR A 86 14.11 22.26 -5.31
N PRO A 87 13.75 21.15 -4.64
CA PRO A 87 14.56 20.58 -3.59
C PRO A 87 15.78 19.85 -4.17
N PRO A 88 16.80 19.52 -3.35
CA PRO A 88 17.82 18.55 -3.73
C PRO A 88 17.21 17.21 -4.14
N SER A 89 17.85 16.48 -5.07
CA SER A 89 17.33 15.21 -5.62
C SER A 89 17.09 14.11 -4.59
N ASN A 90 17.79 14.16 -3.46
CA ASN A 90 17.63 13.23 -2.34
C ASN A 90 16.80 13.79 -1.17
N GLY A 91 16.19 14.95 -1.36
CA GLY A 91 15.37 15.63 -0.34
C GLY A 91 16.10 16.74 0.41
N VAL A 92 15.34 17.63 1.06
CA VAL A 92 15.92 18.73 1.85
C VAL A 92 16.69 18.18 3.06
N PRO A 93 17.84 18.77 3.40
CA PRO A 93 18.66 18.31 4.52
C PRO A 93 17.90 18.25 5.85
N GLU A 94 16.99 19.20 6.07
CA GLU A 94 16.16 19.28 7.27
C GLU A 94 15.31 18.04 7.45
N LEU A 95 14.63 17.58 6.39
CA LEU A 95 13.79 16.39 6.46
C LEU A 95 14.63 15.12 6.58
N ARG A 96 15.72 15.01 5.84
CA ARG A 96 16.61 13.84 5.94
C ARG A 96 17.17 13.68 7.36
N LYS A 97 17.62 14.78 8.02
CA LYS A 97 18.04 14.77 9.43
C LYS A 97 16.89 14.42 10.36
N ALA A 98 15.70 14.98 10.12
CA ALA A 98 14.51 14.64 10.90
C ALA A 98 14.13 13.16 10.79
N VAL A 99 14.27 12.55 9.60
CA VAL A 99 14.02 11.11 9.38
C VAL A 99 15.04 10.26 10.16
N VAL A 100 16.33 10.60 10.15
CA VAL A 100 17.34 9.88 10.97
C VAL A 100 16.95 9.91 12.45
N ALA A 101 16.68 11.10 13.00
CA ALA A 101 16.29 11.26 14.40
C ALA A 101 14.96 10.54 14.73
N PHE A 102 14.03 10.54 13.77
CA PHE A 102 12.74 9.84 13.88
C PHE A 102 12.93 8.32 13.98
N TYR A 103 13.76 7.72 13.12
CA TYR A 103 14.06 6.28 13.18
C TYR A 103 14.85 5.89 14.43
N GLN A 104 15.76 6.76 14.90
CA GLN A 104 16.45 6.53 16.15
C GLN A 104 15.48 6.53 17.35
N ARG A 105 14.54 7.46 17.38
CA ARG A 105 13.53 7.56 18.44
C ARG A 105 12.47 6.46 18.39
N GLU A 106 11.90 6.21 17.20
CA GLU A 106 10.74 5.31 17.06
C GLU A 106 11.13 3.84 16.88
N MET A 107 12.28 3.57 16.28
CA MET A 107 12.68 2.23 15.85
C MET A 107 14.02 1.78 16.42
N GLN A 108 14.70 2.64 17.20
CA GLN A 108 16.03 2.40 17.76
C GLN A 108 17.07 2.04 16.68
N LEU A 109 16.94 2.63 15.49
CA LEU A 109 17.83 2.45 14.37
C LEU A 109 18.60 3.73 14.09
N ASP A 110 19.94 3.62 14.11
CA ASP A 110 20.85 4.72 13.82
C ASP A 110 21.41 4.58 12.40
N TYR A 111 20.85 5.32 11.47
CA TYR A 111 21.29 5.34 10.07
C TYR A 111 22.10 6.60 9.77
N PRO A 112 23.19 6.52 9.01
CA PRO A 112 23.91 7.72 8.56
C PRO A 112 23.01 8.53 7.59
N LEU A 113 23.27 9.85 7.51
CA LEU A 113 22.46 10.74 6.68
C LEU A 113 22.46 10.33 5.18
N GLU A 114 23.55 9.75 4.72
CA GLU A 114 23.73 9.25 3.35
C GLU A 114 22.83 8.04 3.03
N SER A 115 22.28 7.41 4.04
CA SER A 115 21.33 6.30 3.91
C SER A 115 19.88 6.76 3.69
N VAL A 116 19.59 8.06 3.64
CA VAL A 116 18.24 8.58 3.53
C VAL A 116 17.99 9.29 2.21
N ILE A 117 16.91 8.91 1.53
CA ILE A 117 16.36 9.63 0.37
C ILE A 117 14.88 9.96 0.60
N VAL A 118 14.46 11.14 0.16
CA VAL A 118 13.06 11.61 0.17
C VAL A 118 12.54 11.72 -1.26
N ALA A 119 11.31 11.26 -1.49
CA ALA A 119 10.67 11.36 -2.80
C ALA A 119 9.16 11.63 -2.68
N GLY A 120 8.48 11.78 -3.81
CA GLY A 120 7.05 12.08 -3.94
C GLY A 120 6.11 10.98 -3.41
N GLY A 121 6.31 10.52 -2.18
CA GLY A 121 5.62 9.42 -1.52
C GLY A 121 6.33 8.08 -1.70
N ALA A 122 5.76 7.00 -1.14
CA ALA A 122 6.36 5.67 -1.17
C ALA A 122 6.47 5.07 -2.60
N ARG A 123 5.53 5.34 -3.49
CA ARG A 123 5.51 4.71 -4.83
C ARG A 123 6.76 4.99 -5.69
N PRO A 124 7.25 6.23 -5.82
CA PRO A 124 8.52 6.49 -6.50
C PRO A 124 9.70 5.76 -5.86
N LEU A 125 9.70 5.62 -4.53
CA LEU A 125 10.76 4.91 -3.80
C LEU A 125 10.71 3.40 -4.06
N ILE A 126 9.53 2.80 -4.09
CA ILE A 126 9.36 1.39 -4.47
C ILE A 126 9.85 1.19 -5.91
N TYR A 127 9.37 2.00 -6.87
CA TYR A 127 9.83 1.95 -8.26
C TYR A 127 11.34 2.14 -8.37
N GLY A 128 11.89 3.12 -7.66
CA GLY A 128 13.33 3.38 -7.58
C GLY A 128 14.10 2.18 -7.04
N THR A 129 13.58 1.50 -6.00
CA THR A 129 14.18 0.27 -5.46
C THR A 129 14.26 -0.82 -6.53
N PHE A 130 13.14 -1.11 -7.20
CA PHE A 130 13.12 -2.09 -8.28
C PHE A 130 14.12 -1.73 -9.38
N LYS A 131 14.08 -0.49 -9.88
CA LYS A 131 14.96 -0.04 -10.99
C LYS A 131 16.43 0.07 -10.61
N THR A 132 16.76 0.26 -9.34
CA THR A 132 18.15 0.34 -8.86
C THR A 132 18.75 -1.05 -8.63
N LEU A 133 17.93 -2.04 -8.23
CA LEU A 133 18.41 -3.33 -7.74
C LEU A 133 18.15 -4.50 -8.69
N VAL A 134 17.20 -4.38 -9.61
CA VAL A 134 16.67 -5.48 -10.43
C VAL A 134 16.93 -5.22 -11.91
N ASP A 135 17.59 -6.15 -12.58
CA ASP A 135 17.74 -6.19 -14.03
C ASP A 135 16.65 -7.04 -14.68
N GLU A 136 16.56 -6.94 -16.02
CA GLU A 136 15.69 -7.81 -16.82
C GLU A 136 16.02 -9.29 -16.56
N GLY A 137 15.00 -10.11 -16.33
CA GLY A 137 15.13 -11.54 -16.03
C GLY A 137 15.47 -11.90 -14.58
N ASP A 138 15.88 -10.94 -13.74
CA ASP A 138 16.12 -11.18 -12.32
C ASP A 138 14.84 -11.67 -11.60
N GLY A 139 14.99 -12.61 -10.67
CA GLY A 139 13.89 -13.11 -9.86
C GLY A 139 13.45 -12.12 -8.77
N VAL A 140 12.17 -11.81 -8.71
CA VAL A 140 11.57 -11.01 -7.63
C VAL A 140 10.54 -11.83 -6.89
N VAL A 141 10.77 -12.05 -5.59
CA VAL A 141 9.88 -12.78 -4.68
C VAL A 141 8.95 -11.80 -3.97
N PHE A 142 7.67 -12.08 -3.97
CA PHE A 142 6.67 -11.28 -3.24
C PHE A 142 5.43 -12.12 -2.89
N PRO A 143 4.76 -11.86 -1.74
CA PRO A 143 3.52 -12.53 -1.40
C PRO A 143 2.37 -12.09 -2.31
N VAL A 144 1.40 -12.96 -2.53
CA VAL A 144 0.10 -12.64 -3.12
C VAL A 144 -1.03 -13.20 -2.24
N PRO A 145 -2.05 -12.37 -1.90
CA PRO A 145 -2.30 -11.01 -2.39
C PRO A 145 -1.32 -9.97 -1.86
N SER A 146 -0.91 -9.02 -2.68
CA SER A 146 -0.11 -7.86 -2.26
C SER A 146 -0.28 -6.66 -3.20
N TRP A 147 0.12 -5.48 -2.71
CA TRP A 147 -0.06 -4.24 -3.47
C TRP A 147 1.03 -4.04 -4.51
N ASN A 148 0.65 -4.00 -5.81
CA ASN A 148 1.40 -3.52 -6.97
C ASN A 148 2.73 -4.23 -7.31
N ASN A 149 3.19 -5.23 -6.59
CA ASN A 149 4.47 -5.89 -6.88
C ASN A 149 4.55 -6.44 -8.31
N ASN A 150 3.49 -7.08 -8.80
CA ASN A 150 3.37 -7.62 -10.16
C ASN A 150 3.60 -6.55 -11.24
N HIS A 151 3.11 -5.31 -11.02
CA HIS A 151 3.29 -4.22 -11.97
C HIS A 151 4.73 -3.70 -11.98
N TYR A 152 5.40 -3.60 -10.83
CA TYR A 152 6.80 -3.20 -10.76
C TYR A 152 7.71 -4.27 -11.39
N VAL A 153 7.42 -5.54 -11.16
CA VAL A 153 8.11 -6.67 -11.81
C VAL A 153 7.99 -6.56 -13.33
N TYR A 154 6.78 -6.34 -13.85
CA TYR A 154 6.54 -6.14 -15.28
C TYR A 154 7.32 -4.95 -15.84
N MET A 155 7.27 -3.80 -15.16
CA MET A 155 7.98 -2.58 -15.60
C MET A 155 9.52 -2.72 -15.61
N CYS A 156 10.05 -3.70 -14.89
CA CYS A 156 11.48 -3.99 -14.87
C CYS A 156 11.89 -5.10 -15.85
N GLY A 157 10.94 -5.78 -16.48
CA GLY A 157 11.22 -7.00 -17.27
C GLY A 157 11.71 -8.16 -16.41
N ALA A 158 11.44 -8.12 -15.11
CA ALA A 158 11.89 -9.12 -14.15
C ALA A 158 10.98 -10.36 -14.17
N ARG A 159 11.48 -11.46 -13.60
CA ARG A 159 10.74 -12.70 -13.43
C ARG A 159 10.02 -12.71 -12.09
N ALA A 160 8.69 -12.76 -12.14
CA ALA A 160 7.87 -12.87 -10.94
C ALA A 160 8.04 -14.23 -10.26
N ILE A 161 8.19 -14.23 -8.93
CA ILE A 161 8.15 -15.40 -8.05
C ILE A 161 7.11 -15.13 -6.97
N PRO A 162 5.80 -15.23 -7.29
CA PRO A 162 4.75 -14.99 -6.34
C PRO A 162 4.67 -16.12 -5.31
N LEU A 163 4.54 -15.78 -4.02
CA LEU A 163 4.26 -16.71 -2.95
C LEU A 163 2.79 -16.58 -2.56
N GLU A 164 1.98 -17.57 -2.87
CA GLU A 164 0.62 -17.61 -2.38
C GLU A 164 0.60 -17.76 -0.87
N VAL A 165 -0.01 -16.77 -0.21
CA VAL A 165 -0.13 -16.75 1.24
C VAL A 165 -1.58 -16.97 1.66
N LYS A 166 -1.75 -17.62 2.80
CA LYS A 166 -3.06 -18.08 3.26
C LYS A 166 -3.44 -17.43 4.59
N ARG A 167 -4.73 -17.45 4.88
CA ARG A 167 -5.29 -16.93 6.13
C ARG A 167 -4.67 -17.55 7.38
N GLU A 168 -4.36 -18.84 7.34
CA GLU A 168 -3.76 -19.60 8.46
C GLU A 168 -2.43 -19.01 8.91
N HIS A 169 -1.73 -18.30 8.01
CA HIS A 169 -0.49 -17.58 8.26
C HIS A 169 -0.69 -16.06 8.21
N GLN A 170 -1.91 -15.58 8.50
CA GLN A 170 -2.27 -14.15 8.47
C GLN A 170 -1.92 -13.47 7.15
N PHE A 171 -1.97 -14.20 6.03
CA PHE A 171 -1.59 -13.76 4.68
C PHE A 171 -0.13 -13.28 4.59
N HIS A 172 0.76 -13.81 5.40
CA HIS A 172 2.20 -13.61 5.27
C HIS A 172 2.90 -14.91 4.86
N PRO A 173 4.05 -14.83 4.15
CA PRO A 173 4.80 -16.02 3.78
C PRO A 173 5.41 -16.70 5.01
N THR A 174 5.49 -18.03 4.98
CA THR A 174 6.24 -18.76 5.98
C THR A 174 7.73 -18.75 5.66
N PRO A 175 8.60 -18.94 6.68
CA PRO A 175 10.04 -19.09 6.44
C PRO A 175 10.38 -20.16 5.42
N GLU A 176 9.67 -21.30 5.42
CA GLU A 176 9.89 -22.42 4.50
C GLU A 176 9.56 -22.04 3.05
N GLN A 177 8.45 -21.32 2.84
CA GLN A 177 8.11 -20.82 1.51
C GLN A 177 9.18 -19.87 0.98
N VAL A 178 9.70 -18.96 1.82
CA VAL A 178 10.76 -18.03 1.44
C VAL A 178 12.06 -18.78 1.17
N ALA A 179 12.49 -19.69 2.05
CA ALA A 179 13.72 -20.47 1.90
C ALA A 179 13.79 -21.22 0.56
N ALA A 180 12.66 -21.76 0.10
CA ALA A 180 12.59 -22.53 -1.13
C ALA A 180 12.91 -21.71 -2.40
N VAL A 181 12.73 -20.38 -2.35
CA VAL A 181 12.84 -19.50 -3.53
C VAL A 181 13.98 -18.48 -3.46
N LEU A 182 14.55 -18.22 -2.27
CA LEU A 182 15.63 -17.26 -2.07
C LEU A 182 16.85 -17.46 -2.98
N PRO A 183 17.32 -18.71 -3.26
CA PRO A 183 18.48 -18.89 -4.14
C PRO A 183 18.30 -18.31 -5.53
N GLY A 184 17.07 -18.27 -6.05
CA GLY A 184 16.72 -17.70 -7.37
C GLY A 184 16.27 -16.23 -7.36
N ALA A 185 16.30 -15.58 -6.19
CA ALA A 185 15.82 -14.23 -6.01
C ALA A 185 16.94 -13.17 -6.12
N ARG A 186 16.64 -12.03 -6.69
CA ARG A 186 17.43 -10.81 -6.61
C ARG A 186 16.83 -9.84 -5.59
N LEU A 187 15.52 -9.81 -5.50
CA LEU A 187 14.76 -8.96 -4.57
C LEU A 187 13.66 -9.78 -3.88
N LEU A 188 13.58 -9.65 -2.55
CA LEU A 188 12.44 -10.07 -1.75
C LEU A 188 11.65 -8.82 -1.35
N SER A 189 10.39 -8.72 -1.77
CA SER A 189 9.51 -7.58 -1.47
C SER A 189 8.48 -7.98 -0.43
N LEU A 190 8.53 -7.36 0.75
CA LEU A 190 7.60 -7.60 1.85
C LEU A 190 6.92 -6.29 2.28
N CYS A 191 5.74 -6.40 2.88
CA CYS A 191 5.00 -5.29 3.47
C CYS A 191 4.37 -5.75 4.80
N SER A 192 4.54 -4.97 5.87
CA SER A 192 3.87 -5.23 7.14
C SER A 192 3.71 -3.94 7.95
N PRO A 193 2.49 -3.67 8.50
CA PRO A 193 1.21 -4.36 8.23
C PRO A 193 0.83 -4.36 6.76
N LEU A 194 0.11 -5.41 6.31
CA LEU A 194 -0.05 -5.70 4.88
C LEU A 194 -1.30 -5.03 4.26
N ASN A 195 -1.13 -4.43 3.10
CA ASN A 195 -2.20 -4.14 2.15
C ASN A 195 -2.23 -5.28 1.09
N PRO A 196 -3.32 -6.04 0.94
CA PRO A 196 -4.72 -5.67 1.25
C PRO A 196 -5.28 -6.19 2.58
N THR A 197 -4.57 -6.99 3.34
CA THR A 197 -5.18 -7.89 4.32
C THR A 197 -5.47 -7.26 5.68
N GLY A 198 -4.77 -6.19 6.06
CA GLY A 198 -4.90 -5.56 7.37
C GLY A 198 -4.20 -6.30 8.50
N THR A 199 -3.38 -7.31 8.17
CA THR A 199 -2.68 -8.19 9.11
C THR A 199 -1.22 -7.80 9.26
N GLY A 200 -0.65 -8.06 10.44
CA GLY A 200 0.77 -7.91 10.75
C GLY A 200 1.55 -9.21 10.57
N MET A 201 2.81 -9.11 10.14
CA MET A 201 3.72 -10.25 10.16
C MET A 201 4.15 -10.53 11.60
N LYS A 202 4.18 -11.79 12.01
CA LYS A 202 4.66 -12.16 13.34
C LYS A 202 6.16 -11.88 13.47
N LEU A 203 6.55 -11.47 14.66
CA LEU A 203 7.93 -11.07 14.99
C LEU A 203 8.93 -12.17 14.68
N GLU A 204 8.63 -13.39 15.10
CA GLU A 204 9.48 -14.57 14.87
C GLU A 204 9.60 -14.92 13.38
N VAL A 205 8.54 -14.72 12.60
CA VAL A 205 8.55 -14.95 11.14
C VAL A 205 9.44 -13.92 10.45
N LEU A 206 9.28 -12.63 10.79
CA LEU A 206 10.09 -11.55 10.20
C LEU A 206 11.57 -11.71 10.58
N ALA A 207 11.87 -12.09 11.83
CA ALA A 207 13.24 -12.35 12.28
C ALA A 207 13.86 -13.53 11.52
N ALA A 208 13.13 -14.64 11.37
CA ALA A 208 13.59 -15.82 10.64
C ALA A 208 13.89 -15.48 9.16
N ILE A 209 12.96 -14.79 8.48
CA ILE A 209 13.15 -14.37 7.08
C ILE A 209 14.36 -13.40 6.96
N SER A 210 14.51 -12.48 7.90
CA SER A 210 15.64 -11.54 7.92
C SER A 210 16.97 -12.28 8.07
N GLN A 211 17.04 -13.27 8.96
CA GLN A 211 18.23 -14.10 9.12
C GLN A 211 18.54 -14.92 7.85
N MET A 212 17.52 -15.45 7.17
CA MET A 212 17.70 -16.15 5.89
C MET A 212 18.30 -15.25 4.82
N VAL A 213 17.93 -13.96 4.75
CA VAL A 213 18.52 -13.00 3.82
C VAL A 213 20.02 -12.79 4.13
N VAL A 214 20.38 -12.70 5.41
CA VAL A 214 21.77 -12.58 5.84
C VAL A 214 22.55 -13.84 5.43
N ASP A 215 22.05 -15.03 5.75
CA ASP A 215 22.74 -16.30 5.48
C ASP A 215 22.87 -16.57 3.98
N GLU A 216 21.87 -16.22 3.18
CA GLU A 216 21.93 -16.31 1.72
C GLU A 216 22.98 -15.34 1.16
N ASN A 217 23.08 -14.12 1.68
CA ASN A 217 24.12 -13.19 1.23
C ASN A 217 25.52 -13.64 1.62
N ARG A 218 25.74 -14.20 2.81
CA ARG A 218 27.00 -14.84 3.19
C ARG A 218 27.39 -16.01 2.26
N ARG A 219 26.40 -16.80 1.82
CA ARG A 219 26.59 -17.84 0.81
C ARG A 219 27.01 -17.25 -0.55
N ARG A 220 26.31 -16.18 -0.98
CA ARG A 220 26.58 -15.49 -2.27
C ARG A 220 27.97 -14.86 -2.30
N GLU A 221 28.40 -14.22 -1.24
CA GLU A 221 29.77 -13.69 -1.12
C GLU A 221 30.82 -14.75 -1.37
N ARG A 222 30.67 -15.95 -0.79
CA ARG A 222 31.60 -17.08 -1.00
C ARG A 222 31.61 -17.61 -2.43
N THR A 223 30.52 -17.45 -3.15
CA THR A 223 30.35 -17.97 -4.54
C THR A 223 30.53 -16.91 -5.61
N GLY A 224 30.71 -15.64 -5.25
CA GLY A 224 30.75 -14.52 -6.19
C GLY A 224 29.40 -14.19 -6.83
N ALA A 225 28.30 -14.67 -6.26
CA ALA A 225 26.95 -14.38 -6.77
C ALA A 225 26.48 -12.99 -6.33
N ARG A 226 25.55 -12.41 -7.12
CA ARG A 226 24.99 -11.05 -6.88
C ARG A 226 24.19 -11.01 -5.57
N THR A 227 24.34 -9.93 -4.82
CA THR A 227 23.63 -9.68 -3.55
C THR A 227 22.12 -9.82 -3.69
N LEU A 228 21.48 -10.49 -2.74
CA LEU A 228 20.04 -10.50 -2.54
C LEU A 228 19.65 -9.28 -1.70
N PHE A 229 18.66 -8.52 -2.16
CA PHE A 229 18.10 -7.42 -1.37
C PHE A 229 16.70 -7.75 -0.85
N MET A 230 16.35 -7.13 0.26
CA MET A 230 14.99 -7.10 0.80
C MET A 230 14.44 -5.67 0.75
N MET A 231 13.29 -5.47 0.13
CA MET A 231 12.50 -4.25 0.28
C MET A 231 11.41 -4.52 1.32
N PHE A 232 11.36 -3.66 2.32
CA PHE A 232 10.36 -3.73 3.38
C PHE A 232 9.52 -2.45 3.39
N ASP A 233 8.29 -2.56 2.85
CA ASP A 233 7.32 -1.49 2.86
C ASP A 233 6.59 -1.47 4.21
N GLN A 234 6.84 -0.44 5.00
CA GLN A 234 6.29 -0.27 6.34
C GLN A 234 5.39 0.96 6.47
N VAL A 235 4.81 1.48 5.37
CA VAL A 235 3.99 2.70 5.38
C VAL A 235 2.78 2.64 6.34
N TYR A 236 2.41 1.45 6.81
CA TYR A 236 1.28 1.24 7.73
C TYR A 236 1.71 1.04 9.20
N TRP A 237 3.00 1.04 9.53
CA TRP A 237 3.46 0.75 10.89
C TRP A 237 2.82 1.65 11.95
N ALA A 238 2.66 2.95 11.64
CA ALA A 238 2.06 3.91 12.55
C ALA A 238 0.55 3.72 12.75
N THR A 239 -0.09 2.89 11.94
CA THR A 239 -1.52 2.54 12.04
C THR A 239 -1.76 1.17 12.68
N ALA A 240 -0.71 0.45 13.09
CA ALA A 240 -0.82 -0.78 13.85
C ALA A 240 -1.44 -0.52 15.24
N PHE A 241 -2.26 -1.49 15.71
CA PHE A 241 -3.03 -1.31 16.95
C PHE A 241 -2.26 -1.70 18.20
N ASP A 242 -1.49 -2.77 18.16
CA ASP A 242 -0.58 -3.15 19.23
C ASP A 242 0.81 -2.62 18.90
N THR A 243 1.19 -1.66 19.71
CA THR A 243 2.41 -0.93 19.47
C THR A 243 3.46 -1.27 20.51
N GLY A 244 3.89 -2.51 20.49
CA GLY A 244 5.26 -2.80 20.89
C GLY A 244 6.22 -2.00 19.99
N MET A 245 7.50 -2.28 20.04
CA MET A 245 8.44 -1.69 19.09
C MET A 245 7.97 -1.95 17.66
N PRO A 246 8.08 -0.96 16.74
CA PRO A 246 7.75 -1.18 15.34
C PRO A 246 8.54 -2.37 14.79
N LEU A 247 7.82 -3.30 14.16
CA LEU A 247 8.42 -4.46 13.53
C LEU A 247 9.13 -4.02 12.26
N THR A 248 10.45 -3.95 12.31
CA THR A 248 11.30 -3.69 11.14
C THR A 248 12.48 -4.64 11.12
N PRO A 249 12.84 -5.18 9.94
CA PRO A 249 13.88 -6.21 9.84
C PRO A 249 15.20 -5.85 10.54
N PRO A 250 15.78 -4.64 10.37
CA PRO A 250 17.05 -4.32 11.02
C PRO A 250 16.98 -4.18 12.55
N ALA A 251 15.81 -3.89 13.13
CA ALA A 251 15.65 -3.86 14.58
C ALA A 251 15.66 -5.28 15.19
N LEU A 252 15.24 -6.29 14.41
CA LEU A 252 15.20 -7.68 14.85
C LEU A 252 16.52 -8.41 14.56
N VAL A 253 17.10 -8.15 13.40
CA VAL A 253 18.33 -8.78 12.90
C VAL A 253 19.24 -7.68 12.32
N PRO A 254 20.10 -7.03 13.12
CA PRO A 254 20.92 -5.90 12.66
C PRO A 254 21.77 -6.20 11.40
N ASP A 255 22.27 -7.42 11.26
CA ASP A 255 23.07 -7.86 10.12
C ASP A 255 22.33 -7.80 8.77
N VAL A 256 21.00 -7.67 8.76
CA VAL A 256 20.21 -7.54 7.52
C VAL A 256 20.17 -6.11 6.99
N ALA A 257 20.54 -5.10 7.80
CA ALA A 257 20.47 -3.70 7.44
C ALA A 257 21.17 -3.35 6.11
N PRO A 258 22.37 -3.86 5.80
CA PRO A 258 23.06 -3.55 4.52
C PRO A 258 22.29 -4.05 3.28
N TYR A 259 21.44 -5.04 3.44
CA TYR A 259 20.68 -5.70 2.36
C TYR A 259 19.22 -5.21 2.30
N THR A 260 18.80 -4.31 3.21
CA THR A 260 17.41 -3.89 3.34
C THR A 260 17.19 -2.47 2.84
N VAL A 261 16.11 -2.28 2.06
CA VAL A 261 15.53 -0.99 1.73
C VAL A 261 14.22 -0.85 2.51
N LEU A 262 14.21 0.02 3.52
CA LEU A 262 13.00 0.38 4.27
C LEU A 262 12.27 1.48 3.52
N ILE A 263 10.96 1.34 3.32
CA ILE A 263 10.10 2.34 2.66
C ILE A 263 9.05 2.83 3.65
N ASP A 264 8.92 4.15 3.77
CA ASP A 264 7.89 4.77 4.60
C ASP A 264 7.38 6.08 3.98
N ALA A 265 6.26 6.60 4.48
CA ALA A 265 5.67 7.84 4.00
C ALA A 265 4.62 8.40 4.97
N ILE A 266 4.41 9.71 4.94
CA ILE A 266 3.33 10.36 5.69
C ILE A 266 1.93 10.01 5.17
N SER A 267 1.84 9.37 4.01
CA SER A 267 0.57 9.06 3.34
C SER A 267 -0.42 8.35 4.26
N LYS A 268 0.06 7.39 5.06
CA LYS A 268 -0.80 6.60 5.95
C LYS A 268 -0.63 7.01 7.41
N SER A 269 0.59 7.28 7.84
CA SER A 269 0.88 7.68 9.22
C SER A 269 0.25 9.02 9.62
N LEU A 270 0.05 9.95 8.68
CA LEU A 270 -0.51 11.28 8.93
C LEU A 270 -1.80 11.58 8.13
N ALA A 271 -2.47 10.57 7.57
CA ALA A 271 -3.62 10.73 6.67
C ALA A 271 -3.35 11.72 5.51
N ALA A 272 -2.12 11.76 5.01
CA ALA A 272 -1.60 12.79 4.13
C ALA A 272 -1.29 12.27 2.71
N THR A 273 -2.17 11.46 2.15
CA THR A 273 -1.96 10.78 0.86
C THR A 273 -1.70 11.73 -0.30
N GLY A 274 -2.33 12.90 -0.30
CA GLY A 274 -2.20 13.95 -1.32
C GLY A 274 -0.94 14.82 -1.18
N LEU A 275 -0.28 14.86 -0.03
CA LEU A 275 0.89 15.71 0.20
C LEU A 275 2.20 15.16 -0.38
N ARG A 276 2.22 13.91 -0.76
CA ARG A 276 3.29 13.27 -1.51
C ARG A 276 4.67 13.37 -0.89
N VAL A 277 4.84 13.04 0.38
CA VAL A 277 6.14 12.94 1.06
C VAL A 277 6.37 11.51 1.55
N GLY A 278 7.48 10.91 1.14
CA GLY A 278 7.93 9.61 1.61
C GLY A 278 9.45 9.56 1.64
N TRP A 279 9.99 8.56 2.29
CA TRP A 279 11.43 8.34 2.41
C TRP A 279 11.79 6.86 2.36
N ALA A 280 13.03 6.59 1.95
CA ALA A 280 13.63 5.27 2.08
C ALA A 280 14.93 5.36 2.86
N LEU A 281 15.23 4.28 3.59
CA LEU A 281 16.51 4.07 4.25
C LEU A 281 17.13 2.79 3.70
N ALA A 282 18.41 2.87 3.27
CA ALA A 282 19.17 1.73 2.76
C ALA A 282 20.67 2.00 2.84
N HIS A 283 21.48 1.04 2.39
CA HIS A 283 22.90 1.22 2.24
C HIS A 283 23.21 2.46 1.38
N PRO A 284 24.20 3.32 1.76
CA PRO A 284 24.50 4.58 1.04
C PRO A 284 24.71 4.42 -0.47
N ALA A 285 25.34 3.33 -0.92
CA ALA A 285 25.53 3.07 -2.35
C ALA A 285 24.22 2.86 -3.10
N VAL A 286 23.21 2.23 -2.48
CA VAL A 286 21.86 2.07 -3.05
C VAL A 286 21.17 3.43 -3.11
N ILE A 287 21.20 4.19 -2.03
CA ILE A 287 20.57 5.52 -1.95
C ILE A 287 21.17 6.47 -2.99
N SER A 288 22.49 6.47 -3.15
CA SER A 288 23.14 7.31 -4.17
C SER A 288 22.60 7.04 -5.58
N ARG A 289 22.52 5.77 -5.99
CA ARG A 289 22.04 5.42 -7.34
C ARG A 289 20.53 5.66 -7.48
N MET A 290 19.76 5.42 -6.41
CA MET A 290 18.32 5.73 -6.40
C MET A 290 18.10 7.25 -6.53
N ALA A 291 18.92 8.08 -5.90
CA ALA A 291 18.84 9.53 -6.02
C ALA A 291 19.10 10.03 -7.44
N ASP A 292 20.10 9.46 -8.14
CA ASP A 292 20.35 9.76 -9.53
C ASP A 292 19.14 9.38 -10.40
N LEU A 293 18.63 8.17 -10.25
CA LEU A 293 17.47 7.66 -11.00
C LEU A 293 16.23 8.54 -10.79
N LEU A 294 15.84 8.76 -9.52
CA LEU A 294 14.65 9.54 -9.19
C LEU A 294 14.81 11.03 -9.51
N GLY A 295 16.07 11.54 -9.49
CA GLY A 295 16.39 12.87 -9.95
C GLY A 295 16.10 13.06 -11.45
N HIS A 296 16.46 12.10 -12.30
CA HIS A 296 16.14 12.13 -13.74
C HIS A 296 14.62 11.98 -14.00
N VAL A 297 13.91 11.23 -13.18
CA VAL A 297 12.44 11.08 -13.28
C VAL A 297 11.71 12.33 -12.79
N GLY A 298 12.35 13.18 -11.97
CA GLY A 298 11.71 14.33 -11.33
C GLY A 298 10.72 13.92 -10.23
N ALA A 299 10.98 12.83 -9.52
CA ALA A 299 10.10 12.23 -8.54
C ALA A 299 10.23 12.84 -7.13
N TRP A 300 10.56 14.12 -7.05
CA TRP A 300 10.78 14.82 -5.80
C TRP A 300 9.48 15.05 -5.03
N ALA A 301 9.57 15.01 -3.69
CA ALA A 301 8.50 15.53 -2.85
C ALA A 301 8.44 17.05 -2.93
N PRO A 302 7.25 17.68 -2.87
CA PRO A 302 7.14 19.13 -2.84
C PRO A 302 7.90 19.73 -1.64
N LYS A 303 8.64 20.82 -1.86
CA LYS A 303 9.55 21.37 -0.85
C LYS A 303 8.83 21.93 0.38
N PRO A 304 7.69 22.64 0.26
CA PRO A 304 6.94 23.09 1.45
C PRO A 304 6.51 21.96 2.37
N GLU A 305 6.02 20.86 1.76
CA GLU A 305 5.58 19.66 2.46
C GLU A 305 6.76 18.96 3.15
N GLN A 306 7.94 18.95 2.51
CA GLN A 306 9.14 18.41 3.14
C GLN A 306 9.53 19.22 4.39
N MET A 307 9.53 20.55 4.32
CA MET A 307 9.87 21.43 5.46
C MET A 307 8.89 21.24 6.61
N ALA A 308 7.59 21.20 6.31
CA ALA A 308 6.55 21.00 7.31
C ALA A 308 6.61 19.60 7.94
N THR A 309 6.89 18.56 7.11
CA THR A 309 7.05 17.19 7.59
C THR A 309 8.24 17.08 8.54
N ALA A 310 9.38 17.71 8.19
CA ALA A 310 10.56 17.73 9.05
C ALA A 310 10.24 18.30 10.44
N ALA A 311 9.58 19.46 10.49
CA ALA A 311 9.18 20.10 11.74
C ALA A 311 8.19 19.25 12.54
N PHE A 312 7.24 18.58 11.85
CA PHE A 312 6.21 17.77 12.51
C PHE A 312 6.78 16.48 13.12
N ILE A 313 7.57 15.69 12.36
CA ILE A 313 8.11 14.42 12.88
C ILE A 313 9.22 14.62 13.92
N THR A 314 9.84 15.78 13.96
CA THR A 314 10.79 16.15 15.03
C THR A 314 10.07 16.35 16.37
N ASP A 315 8.81 16.81 16.38
CA ASP A 315 7.99 16.90 17.57
C ASP A 315 7.36 15.54 17.89
N GLY A 316 8.07 14.73 18.67
CA GLY A 316 7.61 13.41 19.10
C GLY A 316 6.26 13.42 19.81
N ALA A 317 6.01 14.43 20.65
CA ALA A 317 4.74 14.54 21.38
C ALA A 317 3.57 14.75 20.44
N ALA A 318 3.67 15.67 19.47
CA ALA A 318 2.64 15.91 18.47
C ALA A 318 2.43 14.69 17.57
N PHE A 319 3.51 13.99 17.21
CA PHE A 319 3.41 12.76 16.41
C PHE A 319 2.65 11.65 17.16
N HIS A 320 3.00 11.38 18.42
CA HIS A 320 2.36 10.35 19.22
C HIS A 320 0.89 10.65 19.54
N GLU A 321 0.59 11.93 19.85
CA GLU A 321 -0.80 12.36 20.04
C GLU A 321 -1.65 12.09 18.78
N PHE A 322 -1.18 12.53 17.62
CA PHE A 322 -1.91 12.32 16.36
C PHE A 322 -2.05 10.83 16.04
N ARG A 323 -0.97 10.06 16.17
CA ARG A 323 -0.97 8.60 15.98
C ARG A 323 -2.02 7.92 16.85
N GLY A 324 -2.10 8.26 18.13
CA GLY A 324 -3.09 7.72 19.05
C GLY A 324 -4.53 8.02 18.63
N GLN A 325 -4.82 9.28 18.25
CA GLN A 325 -6.13 9.68 17.76
C GLN A 325 -6.51 8.94 16.46
N MET A 326 -5.57 8.79 15.54
CA MET A 326 -5.78 8.10 14.27
C MET A 326 -6.01 6.59 14.47
N ALA A 327 -5.19 5.94 15.28
CA ALA A 327 -5.33 4.52 15.61
C ALA A 327 -6.69 4.24 16.28
N ALA A 328 -7.14 5.10 17.20
CA ALA A 328 -8.45 4.97 17.83
C ALA A 328 -9.61 5.06 16.82
N ARG A 329 -9.54 6.02 15.88
CA ARG A 329 -10.56 6.17 14.82
C ARG A 329 -10.60 4.98 13.86
N LEU A 330 -9.44 4.46 13.47
CA LEU A 330 -9.34 3.28 12.60
C LEU A 330 -9.84 2.04 13.33
N ARG A 331 -9.38 1.81 14.56
CA ARG A 331 -9.79 0.66 15.38
C ARG A 331 -11.31 0.63 15.55
N ALA A 332 -11.94 1.76 15.90
CA ALA A 332 -13.39 1.81 16.08
C ALA A 332 -14.16 1.38 14.83
N ARG A 333 -13.73 1.80 13.63
CA ARG A 333 -14.40 1.43 12.37
C ARG A 333 -14.14 -0.01 11.96
N LEU A 334 -12.90 -0.46 12.08
CA LEU A 334 -12.53 -1.83 11.73
C LEU A 334 -13.18 -2.84 12.69
N GLN A 335 -13.23 -2.51 13.99
CA GLN A 335 -13.91 -3.33 14.99
C GLN A 335 -15.42 -3.40 14.73
N ALA A 336 -16.07 -2.27 14.38
CA ALA A 336 -17.50 -2.25 14.04
C ALA A 336 -17.81 -3.16 12.83
N LEU A 337 -16.96 -3.15 11.79
CA LEU A 337 -17.07 -4.08 10.66
C LEU A 337 -16.86 -5.53 11.11
N TYR A 338 -15.79 -5.82 11.82
CA TYR A 338 -15.46 -7.17 12.30
C TYR A 338 -16.59 -7.75 13.15
N ASP A 339 -17.08 -6.99 14.13
CA ASP A 339 -18.21 -7.40 15.00
C ASP A 339 -19.50 -7.61 14.20
N GLY A 340 -19.72 -6.79 13.16
CA GLY A 340 -20.84 -6.96 12.24
C GLY A 340 -20.81 -8.30 11.54
N PHE A 341 -19.66 -8.68 10.97
CA PHE A 341 -19.46 -9.97 10.32
C PHE A 341 -19.51 -11.13 11.32
N ALA A 342 -18.96 -10.96 12.53
CA ALA A 342 -19.07 -11.96 13.60
C ALA A 342 -20.53 -12.22 14.00
N ARG A 343 -21.36 -11.18 14.13
CA ARG A 343 -22.81 -11.33 14.38
C ARG A 343 -23.53 -12.06 13.24
N MET A 344 -23.23 -11.72 11.98
CA MET A 344 -23.80 -12.41 10.82
C MET A 344 -23.45 -13.90 10.84
N ARG A 345 -22.19 -14.23 11.11
CA ARG A 345 -21.74 -15.61 11.25
C ARG A 345 -22.43 -16.36 12.38
N ALA A 346 -22.61 -15.71 13.54
CA ALA A 346 -23.33 -16.29 14.69
C ALA A 346 -24.81 -16.58 14.39
N ARG A 347 -25.41 -15.87 13.41
CA ARG A 347 -26.77 -16.11 12.89
C ARG A 347 -26.80 -17.15 11.75
N GLY A 348 -25.69 -17.82 11.47
CA GLY A 348 -25.60 -18.88 10.46
C GLY A 348 -25.30 -18.40 9.03
N LEU A 349 -25.02 -17.10 8.84
CA LEU A 349 -24.60 -16.62 7.51
C LEU A 349 -23.15 -17.02 7.23
N SER A 350 -22.91 -17.50 6.01
CA SER A 350 -21.59 -18.00 5.59
C SER A 350 -20.67 -16.86 5.22
N VAL A 351 -20.25 -16.06 6.21
CA VAL A 351 -19.26 -14.99 6.06
C VAL A 351 -18.14 -15.15 7.07
N GLU A 352 -16.96 -14.67 6.72
CA GLU A 352 -15.79 -14.72 7.58
C GLU A 352 -15.04 -13.39 7.51
N ALA A 353 -14.56 -12.88 8.66
CA ALA A 353 -13.67 -11.73 8.71
C ALA A 353 -12.40 -12.10 9.47
N VAL A 354 -11.28 -11.51 9.08
CA VAL A 354 -10.01 -11.63 9.81
C VAL A 354 -9.95 -10.52 10.84
N GLU A 355 -9.53 -10.85 12.07
CA GLU A 355 -9.37 -9.84 13.12
C GLU A 355 -8.37 -8.77 12.69
N PRO A 356 -8.73 -7.46 12.77
CA PRO A 356 -7.86 -6.39 12.31
C PRO A 356 -6.73 -6.12 13.31
N GLU A 357 -5.51 -6.09 12.81
CA GLU A 357 -4.29 -5.80 13.61
C GLU A 357 -3.74 -4.39 13.34
N GLY A 358 -4.23 -3.72 12.30
CA GLY A 358 -3.77 -2.39 11.92
C GLY A 358 -4.25 -1.99 10.53
N THR A 359 -3.59 -1.00 9.94
CA THR A 359 -3.94 -0.39 8.66
C THR A 359 -5.32 0.28 8.65
N LEU A 360 -5.90 0.46 7.47
CA LEU A 360 -7.29 0.89 7.26
C LEU A 360 -8.10 -0.21 6.56
N TYR A 361 -7.61 -1.46 6.58
CA TYR A 361 -8.19 -2.57 5.83
C TYR A 361 -8.69 -3.71 6.72
N LEU A 362 -9.77 -4.34 6.25
CA LEU A 362 -10.30 -5.59 6.79
C LEU A 362 -10.42 -6.61 5.66
N SER A 363 -9.96 -7.83 5.89
CA SER A 363 -10.20 -8.96 5.00
C SER A 363 -11.47 -9.69 5.38
N VAL A 364 -12.36 -9.86 4.39
CA VAL A 364 -13.64 -10.56 4.57
C VAL A 364 -13.79 -11.59 3.46
N ARG A 365 -14.32 -12.76 3.81
CA ARG A 365 -14.66 -13.82 2.88
C ARG A 365 -16.17 -13.98 2.77
N PHE A 366 -16.65 -14.05 1.53
CA PHE A 366 -18.02 -14.41 1.17
C PHE A 366 -18.02 -15.79 0.48
N PRO A 367 -19.06 -16.60 0.67
CA PRO A 367 -19.12 -17.92 0.04
C PRO A 367 -19.30 -17.79 -1.47
N LEU A 368 -18.62 -18.67 -2.19
CA LEU A 368 -18.85 -18.93 -3.62
C LEU A 368 -19.68 -20.20 -3.80
N GLY A 369 -20.35 -20.34 -4.96
CA GLY A 369 -21.16 -21.51 -5.32
C GLY A 369 -22.63 -21.45 -4.84
N GLY A 370 -23.00 -20.48 -4.04
CA GLY A 370 -24.37 -20.29 -3.55
C GLY A 370 -25.27 -19.49 -4.49
N ILE A 371 -26.56 -19.44 -4.16
CA ILE A 371 -27.56 -18.56 -4.81
C ILE A 371 -28.06 -17.57 -3.80
N VAL A 372 -27.96 -16.27 -4.10
CA VAL A 372 -28.48 -15.18 -3.27
C VAL A 372 -29.39 -14.31 -4.13
N ARG A 373 -30.62 -14.10 -3.72
CA ARG A 373 -31.64 -13.35 -4.49
C ARG A 373 -31.76 -13.79 -5.95
N GLY A 374 -31.69 -15.12 -6.21
CA GLY A 374 -31.77 -15.69 -7.54
C GLY A 374 -30.49 -15.54 -8.39
N ARG A 375 -29.43 -14.93 -7.85
CA ARG A 375 -28.12 -14.80 -8.52
C ARG A 375 -27.18 -15.88 -8.05
N GLN A 376 -26.58 -16.59 -9.01
CA GLN A 376 -25.54 -17.56 -8.71
C GLN A 376 -24.20 -16.84 -8.51
N LEU A 377 -23.56 -17.08 -7.36
CA LEU A 377 -22.28 -16.48 -6.99
C LEU A 377 -21.14 -17.45 -7.31
N ARG A 378 -20.64 -17.43 -8.53
CA ARG A 378 -19.55 -18.31 -8.98
C ARG A 378 -18.17 -17.70 -8.79
N THR A 379 -18.10 -16.37 -8.89
CA THR A 379 -16.86 -15.60 -8.91
C THR A 379 -16.90 -14.48 -7.87
N ASN A 380 -15.73 -13.98 -7.52
CA ASN A 380 -15.65 -12.77 -6.67
C ASN A 380 -16.34 -11.57 -7.33
N GLU A 381 -16.33 -11.49 -8.66
CA GLU A 381 -17.03 -10.43 -9.39
C GLU A 381 -18.56 -10.54 -9.24
N ASP A 382 -19.13 -11.75 -9.22
CA ASP A 382 -20.57 -11.95 -8.96
C ASP A 382 -20.93 -11.46 -7.54
N VAL A 383 -20.10 -11.80 -6.54
CA VAL A 383 -20.27 -11.33 -5.16
C VAL A 383 -20.14 -9.81 -5.10
N ARG A 384 -19.09 -9.24 -5.70
CA ARG A 384 -18.87 -7.79 -5.71
C ARG A 384 -20.05 -7.02 -6.29
N LYS A 385 -20.61 -7.49 -7.41
CA LYS A 385 -21.80 -6.90 -8.04
C LYS A 385 -23.03 -7.01 -7.17
N LEU A 386 -23.28 -8.20 -6.60
CA LEU A 386 -24.39 -8.38 -5.65
C LEU A 386 -24.30 -7.38 -4.50
N LEU A 387 -23.12 -7.25 -3.87
CA LEU A 387 -22.91 -6.35 -2.73
C LEU A 387 -23.15 -4.88 -3.11
N LEU A 388 -22.66 -4.45 -4.27
CA LEU A 388 -22.84 -3.08 -4.75
C LEU A 388 -24.31 -2.79 -5.13
N GLU A 389 -24.95 -3.71 -5.84
CA GLU A 389 -26.27 -3.49 -6.42
C GLU A 389 -27.40 -3.69 -5.42
N GLU A 390 -27.29 -4.67 -4.50
CA GLU A 390 -28.36 -5.04 -3.58
C GLU A 390 -28.15 -4.51 -2.14
N ALA A 391 -26.89 -4.50 -1.67
CA ALA A 391 -26.57 -4.00 -0.32
C ALA A 391 -26.03 -2.57 -0.31
N GLY A 392 -25.70 -1.99 -1.47
CA GLY A 392 -25.03 -0.70 -1.54
C GLY A 392 -23.67 -0.71 -0.82
N ILE A 393 -22.91 -1.81 -0.92
CA ILE A 393 -21.56 -1.94 -0.36
C ILE A 393 -20.59 -2.18 -1.48
N ALA A 394 -19.55 -1.35 -1.54
CA ALA A 394 -18.48 -1.51 -2.51
C ALA A 394 -17.22 -2.06 -1.85
N VAL A 395 -16.67 -3.14 -2.39
CA VAL A 395 -15.50 -3.88 -1.90
C VAL A 395 -14.51 -4.17 -3.02
N VAL A 396 -13.27 -4.57 -2.70
CA VAL A 396 -12.24 -4.90 -3.68
C VAL A 396 -11.87 -6.39 -3.55
N PRO A 397 -12.02 -7.21 -4.61
CA PRO A 397 -11.64 -8.61 -4.58
C PRO A 397 -10.11 -8.77 -4.53
N PHE A 398 -9.62 -9.89 -3.98
CA PHE A 398 -8.18 -10.14 -3.86
C PHE A 398 -7.48 -10.33 -5.20
N GLN A 399 -8.21 -10.61 -6.29
CA GLN A 399 -7.66 -10.60 -7.66
C GLN A 399 -7.06 -9.24 -8.05
N ALA A 400 -7.59 -8.14 -7.53
CA ALA A 400 -7.00 -6.81 -7.71
C ALA A 400 -5.59 -6.65 -7.07
N PHE A 401 -5.16 -7.65 -6.31
CA PHE A 401 -3.87 -7.72 -5.61
C PHE A 401 -3.03 -8.93 -6.07
N ALA A 402 -3.19 -9.28 -7.34
CA ALA A 402 -2.46 -10.34 -8.03
C ALA A 402 -2.73 -11.78 -7.56
N LEU A 403 -3.78 -12.03 -6.78
CA LEU A 403 -4.22 -13.39 -6.48
C LEU A 403 -4.88 -13.99 -7.72
N PRO A 404 -4.43 -15.15 -8.24
CA PRO A 404 -4.93 -15.67 -9.52
C PRO A 404 -6.27 -16.44 -9.41
N HIS A 405 -6.72 -16.73 -8.18
CA HIS A 405 -7.87 -17.61 -7.95
C HIS A 405 -9.11 -16.87 -7.47
N GLU A 406 -10.25 -17.51 -7.69
CA GLU A 406 -11.53 -17.17 -7.07
C GLU A 406 -11.61 -17.86 -5.70
N ASP A 407 -11.52 -17.10 -4.63
CA ASP A 407 -11.44 -17.63 -3.26
C ASP A 407 -12.47 -17.04 -2.28
N GLY A 408 -13.25 -16.07 -2.76
CA GLY A 408 -14.23 -15.35 -1.95
C GLY A 408 -13.66 -14.27 -1.05
N TRP A 409 -12.35 -13.99 -1.06
CA TRP A 409 -11.74 -12.95 -0.24
C TRP A 409 -11.81 -11.56 -0.86
N PHE A 410 -12.09 -10.58 0.00
CA PHE A 410 -12.21 -9.17 -0.35
C PHE A 410 -11.50 -8.28 0.66
N ARG A 411 -10.99 -7.15 0.19
CA ARG A 411 -10.51 -6.05 1.01
C ARG A 411 -11.62 -5.03 1.19
N LEU A 412 -11.88 -4.65 2.44
CA LEU A 412 -12.71 -3.54 2.86
C LEU A 412 -11.80 -2.45 3.44
N SER A 413 -12.04 -1.17 3.11
CA SER A 413 -11.27 -0.02 3.60
C SER A 413 -12.16 0.94 4.36
N VAL A 414 -11.72 1.37 5.54
CA VAL A 414 -12.50 2.27 6.41
C VAL A 414 -12.04 3.73 6.38
N GLY A 415 -11.04 4.05 5.58
CA GLY A 415 -10.43 5.39 5.57
C GLY A 415 -11.34 6.51 5.04
N ALA A 416 -12.33 6.16 4.20
CA ALA A 416 -13.18 7.14 3.54
C ALA A 416 -14.68 7.01 3.90
N VAL A 417 -15.00 6.36 5.02
CA VAL A 417 -16.39 6.12 5.44
C VAL A 417 -16.62 6.55 6.88
N SER A 418 -17.82 7.08 7.13
CA SER A 418 -18.26 7.40 8.50
C SER A 418 -18.70 6.14 9.26
N PRO A 419 -18.67 6.15 10.60
CA PRO A 419 -19.24 5.06 11.41
C PRO A 419 -20.71 4.76 11.09
N ALA A 420 -21.53 5.79 10.85
CA ALA A 420 -22.93 5.62 10.49
C ALA A 420 -23.12 4.91 9.15
N ALA A 421 -22.31 5.24 8.14
CA ALA A 421 -22.34 4.56 6.84
C ALA A 421 -21.95 3.08 6.94
N ILE A 422 -21.02 2.74 7.82
CA ILE A 422 -20.64 1.35 8.11
C ILE A 422 -21.81 0.60 8.71
N GLU A 423 -22.46 1.15 9.74
CA GLU A 423 -23.60 0.52 10.42
C GLU A 423 -24.78 0.27 9.46
N GLN A 424 -25.17 1.29 8.70
CA GLN A 424 -26.23 1.17 7.70
C GLN A 424 -25.87 0.15 6.60
N GLY A 425 -24.62 0.16 6.14
CA GLY A 425 -24.12 -0.84 5.17
C GLY A 425 -24.24 -2.26 5.71
N LEU A 426 -23.81 -2.50 6.95
CA LEU A 426 -23.91 -3.82 7.60
C LEU A 426 -25.37 -4.28 7.74
N GLN A 427 -26.31 -3.39 8.09
CA GLN A 427 -27.73 -3.72 8.18
C GLN A 427 -28.30 -4.16 6.82
N ARG A 428 -28.00 -3.42 5.74
CA ARG A 428 -28.43 -3.80 4.38
C ARG A 428 -27.79 -5.12 3.94
N LEU A 429 -26.51 -5.32 4.24
CA LEU A 429 -25.81 -6.56 3.93
C LEU A 429 -26.44 -7.78 4.61
N GLU A 430 -26.77 -7.65 5.90
CA GLU A 430 -27.39 -8.73 6.67
C GLU A 430 -28.76 -9.11 6.10
N GLN A 431 -29.54 -8.14 5.64
CA GLN A 431 -30.83 -8.41 4.96
C GLN A 431 -30.62 -9.19 3.66
N VAL A 432 -29.68 -8.73 2.80
CA VAL A 432 -29.39 -9.37 1.51
C VAL A 432 -28.92 -10.82 1.68
N LEU A 433 -28.02 -11.06 2.63
CA LEU A 433 -27.48 -12.41 2.88
C LEU A 433 -28.48 -13.29 3.65
N GLY A 434 -29.33 -12.73 4.53
CA GLY A 434 -30.31 -13.47 5.31
C GLY A 434 -31.48 -14.03 4.48
N GLU A 435 -31.78 -13.45 3.33
CA GLU A 435 -32.77 -13.97 2.39
C GLU A 435 -32.27 -15.22 1.63
N ALA A 436 -30.94 -15.44 1.57
CA ALA A 436 -30.36 -16.63 0.97
C ALA A 436 -30.40 -17.87 1.88
N ALA A 437 -30.57 -17.67 3.19
CA ALA A 437 -30.58 -18.73 4.18
C ALA A 437 -32.00 -19.32 4.41
N ARG A 438 -33.01 -18.79 3.73
CA ARG A 438 -34.40 -19.29 3.75
C ARG A 438 -34.70 -20.03 2.45
#